data_fefdbac65f326b3e55b739c789efa942
#
_entry.id   fefdbac65f326b3e55b739c789efa942
#
_cell.length_a   1.000
_cell.length_b   1.000
_cell.length_c   1.000
_cell.angle_alpha   90.00
_cell.angle_beta   90.00
_cell.angle_gamma   90.00
#
_symmetry.space_group_name_H-M   'P 1'
#
loop_
_entity.id
_entity.type
_entity.pdbx_description
1 polymer ?
#
loop_
_entity_poly.entity_id
_entity_poly.type
_entity_poly.pdbx_seq_one_letter_code
_entity_poly.pdbx_strand_id
1 'polypeptide(L)'
;MIILSWFYLTYQSLPGVMQIFKGIGAVMTSIILWASYDMGRVMIKDIKGTIIFTFALILFLVKFDPILTVLICGGLRIALDNIKTASRCLLAVPLLLFDGKKALDLAGVFLKIGAIIFGGGYGAIPFIKNEVCNIRHWLTAREFLDGVALGQTTPGPVAITATFVGFKVMGIPGAIIATVSIFLPSFVMLMLLIKIYRKVHKNKYVISFFGGIKSAVVAILLSTGIFFITLNWFNIPYGIFGVVALLVLLFKRVEPIFLILSGVVFSLIIG
;
A
#
# COMPACT_ATOMS: atom_id res chain seq x y z
N MET A 1 16.04 -8.50 0.58
CA MET A 1 15.59 -7.16 1.05
C MET A 1 16.54 -6.51 2.06
N ILE A 2 16.99 -7.18 3.14
CA ILE A 2 17.92 -6.61 4.14
C ILE A 2 19.21 -6.08 3.48
N ILE A 3 19.84 -6.86 2.61
CA ILE A 3 21.07 -6.44 1.88
C ILE A 3 20.81 -5.21 1.01
N LEU A 4 19.69 -5.19 0.27
CA LEU A 4 19.30 -4.05 -0.56
C LEU A 4 19.02 -2.81 0.28
N SER A 5 18.38 -2.97 1.44
CA SER A 5 18.13 -1.87 2.39
C SER A 5 19.44 -1.30 2.93
N TRP A 6 20.38 -2.17 3.31
CA TRP A 6 21.70 -1.75 3.78
C TRP A 6 22.46 -0.98 2.68
N PHE A 7 22.50 -1.53 1.47
CA PHE A 7 23.14 -0.88 0.34
C PHE A 7 22.54 0.50 0.04
N TYR A 8 21.21 0.58 -0.05
CA TYR A 8 20.51 1.85 -0.27
C TYR A 8 20.84 2.88 0.81
N LEU A 9 20.72 2.53 2.09
CA LEU A 9 20.93 3.47 3.18
C LEU A 9 22.39 3.92 3.30
N THR A 10 23.34 3.08 2.91
CA THR A 10 24.76 3.43 2.90
C THR A 10 25.12 4.38 1.76
N TYR A 11 24.53 4.20 0.58
CA TYR A 11 24.94 4.90 -0.64
C TYR A 11 23.91 5.90 -1.18
N GLN A 12 22.76 6.08 -0.54
CA GLN A 12 21.67 6.97 -0.99
C GLN A 12 22.08 8.43 -1.17
N SER A 13 23.14 8.89 -0.49
CA SER A 13 23.66 10.27 -0.60
C SER A 13 24.52 10.50 -1.85
N LEU A 14 24.94 9.43 -2.55
CA LEU A 14 25.74 9.56 -3.75
C LEU A 14 24.88 10.12 -4.89
N PRO A 15 25.37 11.14 -5.65
CA PRO A 15 24.60 11.75 -6.74
C PRO A 15 24.08 10.75 -7.76
N GLY A 16 24.91 9.77 -8.17
CA GLY A 16 24.50 8.73 -9.11
C GLY A 16 23.38 7.81 -8.59
N VAL A 17 23.41 7.48 -7.29
CA VAL A 17 22.35 6.68 -6.67
C VAL A 17 21.05 7.48 -6.61
N MET A 18 21.11 8.74 -6.15
CA MET A 18 19.93 9.61 -6.13
C MET A 18 19.30 9.76 -7.51
N GLN A 19 20.13 9.83 -8.55
CA GLN A 19 19.68 9.94 -9.93
C GLN A 19 18.97 8.68 -10.40
N ILE A 20 19.56 7.50 -10.19
CA ILE A 20 18.94 6.22 -10.50
C ILE A 20 17.55 6.11 -9.84
N PHE A 21 17.43 6.49 -8.57
CA PHE A 21 16.16 6.44 -7.86
C PHE A 21 15.11 7.46 -8.33
N LYS A 22 15.52 8.55 -9.03
CA LYS A 22 14.54 9.42 -9.72
C LYS A 22 13.83 8.69 -10.86
N GLY A 23 14.59 7.96 -11.70
CA GLY A 23 13.99 7.17 -12.78
C GLY A 23 13.13 6.04 -12.27
N ILE A 24 13.60 5.32 -11.25
CA ILE A 24 12.83 4.27 -10.59
C ILE A 24 11.54 4.86 -9.99
N GLY A 25 11.59 6.02 -9.33
CA GLY A 25 10.44 6.69 -8.74
C GLY A 25 9.35 7.04 -9.75
N ALA A 26 9.74 7.48 -10.96
CA ALA A 26 8.80 7.75 -12.04
C ALA A 26 8.04 6.49 -12.46
N VAL A 27 8.75 5.37 -12.62
CA VAL A 27 8.18 4.05 -12.96
C VAL A 27 7.31 3.52 -11.83
N MET A 28 7.76 3.64 -10.58
CA MET A 28 7.00 3.18 -9.41
C MET A 28 5.66 3.90 -9.29
N THR A 29 5.63 5.19 -9.58
CA THR A 29 4.38 5.95 -9.64
C THR A 29 3.42 5.34 -10.66
N SER A 30 3.92 4.99 -11.85
CA SER A 30 3.14 4.34 -12.91
C SER A 30 2.62 2.97 -12.49
N ILE A 31 3.45 2.16 -11.84
CA ILE A 31 3.07 0.83 -11.35
C ILE A 31 1.95 0.94 -10.30
N ILE A 32 2.03 1.90 -9.38
CA ILE A 32 0.99 2.11 -8.35
C ILE A 32 -0.33 2.56 -8.98
N LEU A 33 -0.28 3.46 -9.96
CA LEU A 33 -1.47 3.90 -10.70
C LEU A 33 -2.09 2.77 -11.50
N TRP A 34 -1.25 1.99 -12.19
CA TRP A 34 -1.70 0.81 -12.92
C TRP A 34 -2.31 -0.24 -11.99
N ALA A 35 -1.69 -0.52 -10.86
CA ALA A 35 -2.22 -1.46 -9.86
C ALA A 35 -3.58 -1.00 -9.32
N SER A 36 -3.77 0.32 -9.10
CA SER A 36 -5.06 0.88 -8.72
C SER A 36 -6.12 0.64 -9.79
N TYR A 37 -5.78 0.86 -11.07
CA TYR A 37 -6.68 0.60 -12.18
C TYR A 37 -7.03 -0.89 -12.32
N ASP A 38 -6.03 -1.77 -12.29
CA ASP A 38 -6.22 -3.22 -12.45
C ASP A 38 -7.04 -3.82 -11.30
N MET A 39 -6.74 -3.42 -10.06
CA MET A 39 -7.55 -3.81 -8.89
C MET A 39 -8.96 -3.23 -8.97
N GLY A 40 -9.12 -1.97 -9.41
CA GLY A 40 -10.42 -1.31 -9.57
C GLY A 40 -11.32 -2.05 -10.53
N ARG A 41 -10.80 -2.42 -11.68
CA ARG A 41 -11.50 -3.18 -12.71
C ARG A 41 -12.02 -4.55 -12.22
N VAL A 42 -11.27 -5.20 -11.34
CA VAL A 42 -11.63 -6.51 -10.78
C VAL A 42 -12.56 -6.39 -9.59
N MET A 43 -12.35 -5.39 -8.73
CA MET A 43 -13.01 -5.27 -7.42
C MET A 43 -14.29 -4.42 -7.45
N ILE A 44 -14.38 -3.42 -8.34
CA ILE A 44 -15.53 -2.51 -8.44
C ILE A 44 -16.36 -2.94 -9.65
N LYS A 45 -17.44 -3.69 -9.39
CA LYS A 45 -18.28 -4.26 -10.46
C LYS A 45 -19.69 -3.67 -10.52
N ASP A 46 -20.07 -2.85 -9.57
CA ASP A 46 -21.42 -2.32 -9.41
C ASP A 46 -21.43 -0.84 -9.03
N ILE A 47 -22.55 -0.18 -9.28
CA ILE A 47 -22.75 1.25 -9.03
C ILE A 47 -22.50 1.58 -7.54
N LYS A 48 -22.92 0.71 -6.61
CA LYS A 48 -22.70 0.93 -5.19
C LYS A 48 -21.21 0.94 -4.83
N GLY A 49 -20.42 0.05 -5.45
CA GLY A 49 -18.96 0.03 -5.33
C GLY A 49 -18.33 1.31 -5.86
N THR A 50 -18.83 1.84 -6.97
CA THR A 50 -18.35 3.10 -7.56
C THR A 50 -18.67 4.29 -6.65
N ILE A 51 -19.87 4.36 -6.05
CA ILE A 51 -20.23 5.40 -5.09
C ILE A 51 -19.28 5.37 -3.88
N ILE A 52 -19.04 4.18 -3.33
CA ILE A 52 -18.14 4.02 -2.18
C ILE A 52 -16.70 4.37 -2.54
N PHE A 53 -16.24 3.98 -3.73
CA PHE A 53 -14.92 4.36 -4.24
C PHE A 53 -14.77 5.89 -4.31
N THR A 54 -15.74 6.59 -4.91
CA THR A 54 -15.71 8.05 -5.02
C THR A 54 -15.73 8.71 -3.65
N PHE A 55 -16.58 8.24 -2.75
CA PHE A 55 -16.65 8.72 -1.37
C PHE A 55 -15.33 8.53 -0.63
N ALA A 56 -14.74 7.32 -0.71
CA ALA A 56 -13.44 7.01 -0.11
C ALA A 56 -12.33 7.88 -0.69
N LEU A 57 -12.32 8.08 -2.02
CA LEU A 57 -11.31 8.91 -2.69
C LEU A 57 -11.35 10.36 -2.17
N ILE A 58 -12.53 10.94 -2.01
CA ILE A 58 -12.70 12.27 -1.45
C ILE A 58 -12.13 12.34 -0.02
N LEU A 59 -12.46 11.37 0.85
CA LEU A 59 -11.96 11.32 2.21
C LEU A 59 -10.42 11.22 2.25
N PHE A 60 -9.82 10.44 1.37
CA PHE A 60 -8.36 10.32 1.30
C PHE A 60 -7.68 11.58 0.77
N LEU A 61 -8.30 12.30 -0.17
CA LEU A 61 -7.78 13.58 -0.66
C LEU A 61 -7.82 14.67 0.44
N VAL A 62 -8.81 14.61 1.34
CA VAL A 62 -8.90 15.48 2.53
C VAL A 62 -7.98 14.99 3.67
N LYS A 63 -7.18 13.95 3.45
CA LYS A 63 -6.24 13.35 4.43
C LYS A 63 -6.92 12.76 5.67
N PHE A 64 -8.14 12.26 5.55
CA PHE A 64 -8.81 11.53 6.60
C PHE A 64 -8.10 10.19 6.89
N ASP A 65 -8.24 9.66 8.11
CA ASP A 65 -7.56 8.43 8.52
C ASP A 65 -7.91 7.25 7.61
N PRO A 66 -6.92 6.56 7.01
CA PRO A 66 -7.16 5.48 6.06
C PRO A 66 -7.91 4.29 6.65
N ILE A 67 -7.63 3.94 7.90
CA ILE A 67 -8.24 2.77 8.54
C ILE A 67 -9.71 3.04 8.84
N LEU A 68 -10.00 4.22 9.38
CA LEU A 68 -11.37 4.65 9.63
C LEU A 68 -12.17 4.74 8.32
N THR A 69 -11.59 5.28 7.26
CA THR A 69 -12.24 5.35 5.94
C THR A 69 -12.62 3.96 5.44
N VAL A 70 -11.71 3.00 5.51
CA VAL A 70 -11.96 1.61 5.05
C VAL A 70 -13.08 0.97 5.86
N LEU A 71 -13.10 1.15 7.19
CA LEU A 71 -14.15 0.62 8.06
C LEU A 71 -15.51 1.29 7.80
N ILE A 72 -15.54 2.62 7.64
CA ILE A 72 -16.75 3.38 7.30
C ILE A 72 -17.30 2.90 5.95
N CYS A 73 -16.47 2.73 4.94
CA CYS A 73 -16.87 2.23 3.63
C CYS A 73 -17.41 0.80 3.67
N GLY A 74 -16.83 -0.06 4.52
CA GLY A 74 -17.37 -1.39 4.78
C GLY A 74 -18.77 -1.33 5.39
N GLY A 75 -18.97 -0.49 6.42
CA GLY A 75 -20.28 -0.27 7.05
C GLY A 75 -21.30 0.38 6.09
N LEU A 76 -20.87 1.38 5.32
CA LEU A 76 -21.70 2.04 4.32
C LEU A 76 -22.21 1.05 3.27
N ARG A 77 -21.38 0.10 2.85
CA ARG A 77 -21.80 -0.96 1.90
C ARG A 77 -22.89 -1.84 2.50
N ILE A 78 -22.78 -2.23 3.77
CA ILE A 78 -23.84 -2.97 4.46
C ILE A 78 -25.14 -2.16 4.46
N ALA A 79 -25.07 -0.87 4.77
CA ALA A 79 -26.24 0.01 4.78
C ALA A 79 -26.88 0.14 3.39
N LEU A 80 -26.09 0.26 2.33
CA LEU A 80 -26.57 0.33 0.94
C LEU A 80 -27.17 -0.98 0.43
N ASP A 81 -26.71 -2.13 0.95
CA ASP A 81 -27.22 -3.44 0.56
C ASP A 81 -28.42 -3.88 1.42
N ASN A 82 -28.51 -3.40 2.67
CA ASN A 82 -29.50 -3.82 3.68
C ASN A 82 -30.08 -2.63 4.44
N ILE A 83 -30.89 -1.82 3.78
CA ILE A 83 -31.47 -0.57 4.32
C ILE A 83 -32.27 -0.76 5.64
N LYS A 84 -32.65 -1.98 6.03
CA LYS A 84 -33.49 -2.23 7.21
C LYS A 84 -32.75 -2.55 8.53
N THR A 85 -31.41 -2.62 8.53
CA THR A 85 -30.68 -3.05 9.75
C THR A 85 -29.33 -2.38 9.95
N ALA A 86 -29.30 -1.04 9.85
CA ALA A 86 -28.05 -0.26 9.98
C ALA A 86 -27.51 -0.08 11.43
N SER A 87 -28.12 -0.71 12.45
CA SER A 87 -27.91 -0.26 13.84
C SER A 87 -26.96 -1.10 14.71
N ARG A 88 -26.29 -2.15 14.24
CA ARG A 88 -25.55 -3.04 15.16
C ARG A 88 -24.18 -3.56 14.68
N CYS A 89 -23.47 -2.91 13.80
CA CYS A 89 -22.11 -3.34 13.43
C CYS A 89 -21.09 -2.22 13.53
N LEU A 90 -20.99 -1.57 14.68
CA LEU A 90 -19.75 -0.89 15.08
C LEU A 90 -18.88 -1.93 15.80
N LEU A 91 -18.14 -2.72 15.03
CA LEU A 91 -17.01 -3.45 15.59
C LEU A 91 -15.92 -2.40 15.92
N ALA A 92 -15.88 -2.03 17.20
CA ALA A 92 -14.75 -1.33 17.76
C ALA A 92 -13.52 -2.21 17.60
N VAL A 93 -12.66 -1.86 16.64
CA VAL A 93 -11.29 -2.38 16.61
C VAL A 93 -10.60 -1.76 17.81
N PRO A 94 -10.13 -2.53 18.80
CA PRO A 94 -9.42 -1.95 19.93
C PRO A 94 -8.18 -1.26 19.39
N LEU A 95 -8.12 0.05 19.58
CA LEU A 95 -6.94 0.85 19.38
C LEU A 95 -5.96 0.43 20.48
N LEU A 96 -5.12 -0.56 20.19
CA LEU A 96 -4.00 -0.90 21.05
C LEU A 96 -2.99 0.25 20.99
N LEU A 97 -3.17 1.19 21.89
CA LEU A 97 -2.16 2.17 22.26
C LEU A 97 -1.05 1.41 22.98
N PHE A 98 -0.04 1.02 22.26
CA PHE A 98 1.21 0.53 22.83
C PHE A 98 2.16 1.71 22.97
N ASP A 99 2.18 2.28 24.19
CA ASP A 99 3.23 3.16 24.63
C ASP A 99 4.38 2.27 25.17
N GLY A 100 5.40 2.10 24.38
CA GLY A 100 6.53 1.23 24.73
C GLY A 100 7.59 1.21 23.65
N LYS A 101 8.85 1.24 24.04
CA LYS A 101 10.13 1.05 23.31
C LYS A 101 9.99 0.83 21.80
N LYS A 102 10.77 1.52 20.99
CA LYS A 102 10.75 1.52 19.51
C LYS A 102 10.46 0.15 18.85
N ALA A 103 10.91 -0.95 19.45
CA ALA A 103 10.67 -2.30 18.94
C ALA A 103 9.19 -2.72 19.03
N LEU A 104 8.54 -2.43 20.17
CA LEU A 104 7.11 -2.71 20.36
C LEU A 104 6.25 -1.80 19.50
N ASP A 105 6.67 -0.55 19.31
CA ASP A 105 5.99 0.39 18.44
C ASP A 105 6.08 -0.06 16.98
N LEU A 106 7.27 -0.45 16.53
CA LEU A 106 7.49 -1.02 15.20
C LEU A 106 6.65 -2.29 14.98
N ALA A 107 6.68 -3.21 15.93
CA ALA A 107 5.86 -4.43 15.88
C ALA A 107 4.36 -4.10 15.84
N GLY A 108 3.89 -3.22 16.71
CA GLY A 108 2.49 -2.81 16.79
C GLY A 108 1.96 -2.19 15.50
N VAL A 109 2.75 -1.32 14.87
CA VAL A 109 2.42 -0.72 13.57
C VAL A 109 2.23 -1.81 12.50
N PHE A 110 3.20 -2.70 12.36
CA PHE A 110 3.15 -3.71 11.31
C PHE A 110 2.16 -4.83 11.60
N LEU A 111 1.88 -5.17 12.86
CA LEU A 111 0.78 -6.04 13.24
C LEU A 111 -0.58 -5.43 12.85
N LYS A 112 -0.79 -4.15 13.16
CA LYS A 112 -2.00 -3.41 12.80
C LYS A 112 -2.20 -3.39 11.28
N ILE A 113 -1.16 -3.05 10.53
CA ILE A 113 -1.21 -3.02 9.07
C ILE A 113 -1.47 -4.42 8.52
N GLY A 114 -0.74 -5.45 8.98
CA GLY A 114 -0.89 -6.83 8.55
C GLY A 114 -2.29 -7.42 8.78
N ALA A 115 -2.98 -6.95 9.83
CA ALA A 115 -4.37 -7.34 10.10
C ALA A 115 -5.41 -6.71 9.14
N ILE A 116 -5.05 -5.59 8.49
CA ILE A 116 -5.98 -4.81 7.66
C ILE A 116 -5.70 -5.00 6.16
N ILE A 117 -4.56 -5.56 5.78
CA ILE A 117 -4.19 -5.74 4.37
C ILE A 117 -5.13 -6.73 3.70
N PHE A 118 -5.81 -6.26 2.65
CA PHE A 118 -6.64 -7.06 1.76
C PHE A 118 -6.25 -6.82 0.29
N GLY A 119 -6.44 -7.83 -0.55
CA GLY A 119 -6.40 -7.66 -2.01
C GLY A 119 -5.02 -7.64 -2.65
N GLY A 120 -4.01 -8.23 -2.01
CA GLY A 120 -2.65 -8.32 -2.55
C GLY A 120 -1.70 -7.27 -1.98
N GLY A 121 -0.41 -7.43 -2.25
CA GLY A 121 0.65 -6.63 -1.62
C GLY A 121 0.57 -5.12 -1.89
N TYR A 122 0.02 -4.70 -3.01
CA TYR A 122 -0.14 -3.27 -3.34
C TYR A 122 -1.06 -2.53 -2.38
N GLY A 123 -2.10 -3.19 -1.88
CA GLY A 123 -3.00 -2.62 -0.87
C GLY A 123 -2.30 -2.23 0.44
N ALA A 124 -1.12 -2.76 0.73
CA ALA A 124 -0.31 -2.39 1.89
C ALA A 124 0.33 -1.01 1.77
N ILE A 125 0.70 -0.59 0.55
CA ILE A 125 1.49 0.62 0.28
C ILE A 125 0.89 1.86 0.96
N PRO A 126 -0.40 2.20 0.79
CA PRO A 126 -0.96 3.41 1.38
C PRO A 126 -1.01 3.37 2.92
N PHE A 127 -1.27 2.21 3.51
CA PHE A 127 -1.31 2.08 4.97
C PHE A 127 0.08 2.21 5.58
N ILE A 128 1.10 1.55 4.98
CA ILE A 128 2.49 1.69 5.41
C ILE A 128 2.93 3.15 5.26
N LYS A 129 2.67 3.78 4.10
CA LYS A 129 3.00 5.18 3.88
C LYS A 129 2.40 6.09 4.95
N ASN A 130 1.12 5.91 5.27
CA ASN A 130 0.45 6.74 6.26
C ASN A 130 1.08 6.64 7.65
N GLU A 131 1.32 5.41 8.12
CA GLU A 131 1.93 5.19 9.43
C GLU A 131 3.39 5.69 9.48
N VAL A 132 4.18 5.36 8.45
CA VAL A 132 5.62 5.54 8.45
C VAL A 132 6.05 6.96 8.09
N CYS A 133 5.33 7.61 7.14
CA CYS A 133 5.69 8.95 6.66
C CYS A 133 4.87 10.05 7.36
N ASN A 134 3.54 9.85 7.54
CA ASN A 134 2.67 10.92 7.99
C ASN A 134 2.50 10.94 9.52
N ILE A 135 2.44 9.78 10.19
CA ILE A 135 2.19 9.70 11.63
C ILE A 135 3.50 9.64 12.41
N ARG A 136 4.41 8.75 12.04
CA ARG A 136 5.64 8.49 12.80
C ARG A 136 6.87 9.20 12.27
N HIS A 137 6.83 9.70 11.04
CA HIS A 137 7.94 10.39 10.38
C HIS A 137 9.26 9.59 10.40
N TRP A 138 9.18 8.25 10.32
CA TRP A 138 10.36 7.38 10.25
C TRP A 138 11.08 7.48 8.92
N LEU A 139 10.32 7.72 7.83
CA LEU A 139 10.82 7.91 6.47
C LEU A 139 10.17 9.14 5.83
N THR A 140 10.91 9.77 4.91
CA THR A 140 10.32 10.70 3.96
C THR A 140 9.50 9.93 2.92
N ALA A 141 8.58 10.63 2.24
CA ALA A 141 7.78 10.01 1.17
C ALA A 141 8.66 9.46 0.03
N ARG A 142 9.82 10.10 -0.22
CA ARG A 142 10.77 9.66 -1.24
C ARG A 142 11.49 8.37 -0.82
N GLU A 143 12.07 8.34 0.37
CA GLU A 143 12.70 7.13 0.89
C GLU A 143 11.73 5.95 0.96
N PHE A 144 10.46 6.22 1.30
CA PHE A 144 9.43 5.20 1.29
C PHE A 144 9.18 4.64 -0.12
N LEU A 145 9.09 5.51 -1.13
CA LEU A 145 8.90 5.09 -2.52
C LEU A 145 10.09 4.26 -3.03
N ASP A 146 11.31 4.68 -2.67
CA ASP A 146 12.54 3.93 -2.99
C ASP A 146 12.52 2.55 -2.32
N GLY A 147 12.06 2.46 -1.06
CA GLY A 147 11.86 1.20 -0.36
C GLY A 147 10.81 0.29 -1.00
N VAL A 148 9.72 0.87 -1.53
CA VAL A 148 8.72 0.10 -2.32
C VAL A 148 9.34 -0.41 -3.60
N ALA A 149 10.16 0.39 -4.29
CA ALA A 149 10.87 -0.01 -5.51
C ALA A 149 11.83 -1.19 -5.25
N LEU A 150 12.62 -1.12 -4.18
CA LEU A 150 13.48 -2.22 -3.74
C LEU A 150 12.66 -3.48 -3.40
N GLY A 151 11.48 -3.30 -2.81
CA GLY A 151 10.54 -4.39 -2.57
C GLY A 151 10.07 -5.06 -3.86
N GLN A 152 9.83 -4.29 -4.92
CA GLN A 152 9.42 -4.82 -6.23
C GLN A 152 10.53 -5.55 -6.98
N THR A 153 11.80 -5.19 -6.75
CA THR A 153 12.94 -5.92 -7.32
C THR A 153 13.24 -7.22 -6.57
N THR A 154 12.67 -7.39 -5.38
CA THR A 154 12.82 -8.60 -4.58
C THR A 154 11.68 -9.57 -4.90
N PRO A 155 11.93 -10.84 -5.26
CA PRO A 155 10.85 -11.79 -5.50
C PRO A 155 10.03 -11.98 -4.21
N GLY A 156 8.71 -11.68 -4.28
CA GLY A 156 7.81 -11.80 -3.15
C GLY A 156 6.69 -10.74 -3.14
N PRO A 157 5.84 -10.75 -2.10
CA PRO A 157 4.77 -9.77 -1.97
C PRO A 157 5.32 -8.38 -1.66
N VAL A 158 4.68 -7.33 -2.19
CA VAL A 158 5.07 -5.92 -1.96
C VAL A 158 5.16 -5.55 -0.47
N ALA A 159 4.41 -6.24 0.39
CA ALA A 159 4.46 -6.10 1.84
C ALA A 159 5.87 -6.29 2.43
N ILE A 160 6.83 -6.88 1.68
CA ILE A 160 8.25 -6.97 2.06
C ILE A 160 8.90 -5.58 2.24
N THR A 161 8.27 -4.50 1.76
CA THR A 161 8.66 -3.12 2.07
C THR A 161 8.73 -2.86 3.57
N ALA A 162 7.96 -3.58 4.39
CA ALA A 162 8.07 -3.55 5.86
C ALA A 162 9.49 -3.87 6.35
N THR A 163 10.20 -4.81 5.69
CA THR A 163 11.60 -5.14 5.99
C THR A 163 12.52 -3.92 5.81
N PHE A 164 12.33 -3.16 4.75
CA PHE A 164 13.09 -1.94 4.49
C PHE A 164 12.84 -0.89 5.57
N VAL A 165 11.58 -0.65 5.90
CA VAL A 165 11.21 0.29 6.98
C VAL A 165 11.82 -0.13 8.30
N GLY A 166 11.67 -1.39 8.67
CA GLY A 166 12.24 -1.94 9.91
C GLY A 166 13.76 -1.80 9.95
N PHE A 167 14.44 -2.05 8.82
CA PHE A 167 15.88 -1.88 8.71
C PHE A 167 16.29 -0.41 8.90
N LYS A 168 15.56 0.54 8.32
CA LYS A 168 15.81 1.98 8.51
C LYS A 168 15.66 2.40 9.97
N VAL A 169 14.67 1.87 10.70
CA VAL A 169 14.34 2.26 12.08
C VAL A 169 15.28 1.66 13.09
N MET A 170 15.67 0.37 12.96
CA MET A 170 16.40 -0.39 13.97
C MET A 170 17.45 -1.36 13.39
N GLY A 171 17.88 -1.20 12.15
CA GLY A 171 18.81 -2.13 11.51
C GLY A 171 18.24 -3.54 11.33
N ILE A 172 19.11 -4.56 11.37
CA ILE A 172 18.72 -5.96 11.17
C ILE A 172 17.61 -6.43 12.13
N PRO A 173 17.66 -6.17 13.45
CA PRO A 173 16.57 -6.54 14.35
C PRO A 173 15.23 -5.93 13.94
N GLY A 174 15.22 -4.64 13.57
CA GLY A 174 14.02 -3.97 13.11
C GLY A 174 13.46 -4.58 11.82
N ALA A 175 14.31 -4.95 10.88
CA ALA A 175 13.92 -5.63 9.65
C ALA A 175 13.17 -6.95 9.94
N ILE A 176 13.70 -7.75 10.85
CA ILE A 176 13.10 -9.03 11.26
C ILE A 176 11.76 -8.79 11.95
N ILE A 177 11.72 -7.88 12.93
CA ILE A 177 10.50 -7.54 13.68
C ILE A 177 9.40 -7.08 12.73
N ALA A 178 9.68 -6.11 11.85
CA ALA A 178 8.70 -5.57 10.92
C ALA A 178 8.18 -6.63 9.96
N THR A 179 9.07 -7.50 9.45
CA THR A 179 8.71 -8.59 8.53
C THR A 179 7.80 -9.61 9.20
N VAL A 180 8.17 -10.08 10.37
CA VAL A 180 7.34 -11.04 11.12
C VAL A 180 6.00 -10.42 11.46
N SER A 181 6.00 -9.18 11.94
CA SER A 181 4.79 -8.50 12.38
C SER A 181 3.78 -8.25 11.26
N ILE A 182 4.22 -7.95 10.04
CA ILE A 182 3.27 -7.68 8.93
C ILE A 182 2.62 -8.97 8.41
N PHE A 183 3.31 -10.11 8.44
CA PHE A 183 2.78 -11.37 7.94
C PHE A 183 2.04 -12.19 9.00
N LEU A 184 2.40 -12.03 10.29
CA LEU A 184 1.83 -12.80 11.39
C LEU A 184 0.30 -12.71 11.49
N PRO A 185 -0.35 -11.53 11.43
CA PRO A 185 -1.80 -11.43 11.51
C PRO A 185 -2.50 -12.18 10.37
N SER A 186 -2.01 -12.05 9.14
CA SER A 186 -2.57 -12.75 7.99
C SER A 186 -2.48 -14.27 8.14
N PHE A 187 -1.36 -14.77 8.68
CA PHE A 187 -1.16 -16.20 8.98
C PHE A 187 -2.14 -16.69 10.05
N VAL A 188 -2.24 -15.96 11.16
CA VAL A 188 -3.16 -16.29 12.27
C VAL A 188 -4.61 -16.24 11.80
N MET A 189 -4.99 -15.20 11.05
CA MET A 189 -6.35 -15.07 10.50
C MET A 189 -6.67 -16.22 9.55
N LEU A 190 -5.74 -16.64 8.70
CA LEU A 190 -5.94 -17.77 7.81
C LEU A 190 -6.20 -19.06 8.60
N MET A 191 -5.39 -19.34 9.62
CA MET A 191 -5.57 -20.50 10.51
C MET A 191 -6.94 -20.52 11.21
N LEU A 192 -7.38 -19.36 11.69
CA LEU A 192 -8.69 -19.21 12.35
C LEU A 192 -9.85 -19.30 11.36
N LEU A 193 -9.70 -18.65 10.18
CA LEU A 193 -10.75 -18.61 9.18
C LEU A 193 -11.02 -19.94 8.52
N ILE A 194 -10.05 -20.86 8.41
CA ILE A 194 -10.26 -22.19 7.86
C ILE A 194 -11.43 -22.90 8.61
N LYS A 195 -11.52 -22.73 9.92
CA LYS A 195 -12.59 -23.34 10.74
C LYS A 195 -13.95 -22.63 10.61
N ILE A 196 -13.95 -21.31 10.39
CA ILE A 196 -15.15 -20.46 10.42
C ILE A 196 -15.63 -20.14 9.00
N TYR A 197 -14.76 -20.23 8.00
CA TYR A 197 -15.02 -19.83 6.61
C TYR A 197 -16.33 -20.39 6.05
N ARG A 198 -16.59 -21.69 6.25
CA ARG A 198 -17.82 -22.34 5.76
C ARG A 198 -19.12 -21.70 6.28
N LYS A 199 -19.08 -21.07 7.46
CA LYS A 199 -20.25 -20.39 8.06
C LYS A 199 -20.37 -18.94 7.63
N VAL A 200 -19.24 -18.27 7.37
CA VAL A 200 -19.15 -16.82 7.22
C VAL A 200 -19.17 -16.38 5.74
N HIS A 201 -18.62 -17.18 4.82
CA HIS A 201 -18.49 -16.78 3.41
C HIS A 201 -19.82 -16.61 2.66
N LYS A 202 -20.92 -17.22 3.16
CA LYS A 202 -22.28 -17.07 2.59
C LYS A 202 -23.10 -15.96 3.25
N ASN A 203 -22.59 -15.33 4.31
CA ASN A 203 -23.30 -14.27 5.00
C ASN A 203 -23.31 -12.99 4.16
N LYS A 204 -24.51 -12.51 3.79
CA LYS A 204 -24.70 -11.32 2.98
C LYS A 204 -24.04 -10.07 3.58
N TYR A 205 -24.08 -9.90 4.89
CA TYR A 205 -23.45 -8.75 5.56
C TYR A 205 -21.93 -8.77 5.43
N VAL A 206 -21.33 -9.95 5.54
CA VAL A 206 -19.88 -10.13 5.38
C VAL A 206 -19.47 -9.84 3.94
N ILE A 207 -20.21 -10.34 2.96
CA ILE A 207 -19.95 -10.09 1.53
C ILE A 207 -20.05 -8.59 1.24
N SER A 208 -21.09 -7.92 1.72
CA SER A 208 -21.29 -6.48 1.57
C SER A 208 -20.16 -5.69 2.22
N PHE A 209 -19.78 -6.00 3.46
CA PHE A 209 -18.71 -5.34 4.18
C PHE A 209 -17.38 -5.41 3.42
N PHE A 210 -16.98 -6.60 2.98
CA PHE A 210 -15.78 -6.76 2.16
C PHE A 210 -15.89 -6.07 0.79
N GLY A 211 -17.09 -5.97 0.22
CA GLY A 211 -17.34 -5.19 -0.99
C GLY A 211 -17.01 -3.70 -0.81
N GLY A 212 -17.41 -3.11 0.31
CA GLY A 212 -17.06 -1.73 0.68
C GLY A 212 -15.57 -1.53 0.91
N ILE A 213 -14.94 -2.45 1.66
CA ILE A 213 -13.49 -2.43 1.91
C ILE A 213 -12.70 -2.46 0.58
N LYS A 214 -13.07 -3.34 -0.35
CA LYS A 214 -12.41 -3.45 -1.65
C LYS A 214 -12.44 -2.11 -2.41
N SER A 215 -13.59 -1.45 -2.46
CA SER A 215 -13.74 -0.14 -3.11
C SER A 215 -12.86 0.93 -2.44
N ALA A 216 -12.82 0.96 -1.11
CA ALA A 216 -12.01 1.91 -0.36
C ALA A 216 -10.49 1.66 -0.56
N VAL A 217 -10.05 0.41 -0.60
CA VAL A 217 -8.63 0.06 -0.84
C VAL A 217 -8.18 0.52 -2.22
N VAL A 218 -9.01 0.38 -3.25
CA VAL A 218 -8.68 0.91 -4.59
C VAL A 218 -8.59 2.44 -4.57
N ALA A 219 -9.50 3.12 -3.87
CA ALA A 219 -9.50 4.57 -3.75
C ALA A 219 -8.25 5.11 -3.06
N ILE A 220 -7.83 4.50 -1.94
CA ILE A 220 -6.61 4.94 -1.23
C ILE A 220 -5.35 4.64 -2.06
N LEU A 221 -5.32 3.53 -2.81
CA LEU A 221 -4.20 3.21 -3.68
C LEU A 221 -4.08 4.25 -4.81
N LEU A 222 -5.21 4.63 -5.43
CA LEU A 222 -5.24 5.71 -6.42
C LEU A 222 -4.79 7.04 -5.84
N SER A 223 -5.31 7.44 -4.68
CA SER A 223 -4.91 8.67 -3.98
C SER A 223 -3.40 8.69 -3.70
N THR A 224 -2.83 7.54 -3.32
CA THR A 224 -1.38 7.40 -3.10
C THR A 224 -0.60 7.54 -4.41
N GLY A 225 -1.08 6.97 -5.50
CA GLY A 225 -0.49 7.15 -6.84
C GLY A 225 -0.51 8.61 -7.29
N ILE A 226 -1.62 9.31 -7.11
CA ILE A 226 -1.76 10.76 -7.39
C ILE A 226 -0.75 11.56 -6.56
N PHE A 227 -0.60 11.24 -5.27
CA PHE A 227 0.41 11.89 -4.44
C PHE A 227 1.83 11.68 -4.98
N PHE A 228 2.19 10.48 -5.45
CA PHE A 228 3.50 10.24 -6.02
C PHE A 228 3.73 10.89 -7.38
N ILE A 229 2.69 11.23 -8.14
CA ILE A 229 2.79 12.11 -9.32
C ILE A 229 3.42 13.43 -8.90
N THR A 230 2.91 14.05 -7.84
CA THR A 230 3.42 15.35 -7.36
C THR A 230 4.88 15.28 -6.91
N LEU A 231 5.37 14.11 -6.52
CA LEU A 231 6.74 13.93 -6.06
C LEU A 231 7.74 13.66 -7.21
N ASN A 232 7.30 12.96 -8.26
CA ASN A 232 8.22 12.39 -9.26
C ASN A 232 8.02 12.93 -10.68
N TRP A 233 6.82 13.40 -11.06
CA TRP A 233 6.51 13.76 -12.44
C TRP A 233 6.59 15.26 -12.73
N PHE A 234 6.89 16.09 -11.72
CA PHE A 234 7.10 17.54 -11.96
C PHE A 234 8.36 17.84 -12.77
N ASN A 235 9.34 16.96 -12.77
CA ASN A 235 10.46 17.04 -13.68
C ASN A 235 10.03 16.45 -15.04
N ILE A 236 9.98 17.29 -16.07
CA ILE A 236 9.39 16.99 -17.39
C ILE A 236 9.90 15.66 -17.99
N PRO A 237 11.23 15.38 -18.09
CA PRO A 237 11.72 14.12 -18.63
C PRO A 237 11.19 12.90 -17.88
N TYR A 238 11.21 12.93 -16.54
CA TYR A 238 10.73 11.83 -15.71
C TYR A 238 9.20 11.69 -15.75
N GLY A 239 8.47 12.80 -15.88
CA GLY A 239 7.02 12.80 -16.07
C GLY A 239 6.61 12.14 -17.39
N ILE A 240 7.28 12.51 -18.50
CA ILE A 240 7.03 11.89 -19.83
C ILE A 240 7.34 10.38 -19.75
N PHE A 241 8.48 10.01 -19.16
CA PHE A 241 8.87 8.61 -19.02
C PHE A 241 7.86 7.83 -18.16
N GLY A 242 7.37 8.42 -17.06
CA GLY A 242 6.34 7.83 -16.23
C GLY A 242 5.02 7.62 -16.97
N VAL A 243 4.58 8.60 -17.78
CA VAL A 243 3.38 8.43 -18.61
C VAL A 243 3.56 7.31 -19.63
N VAL A 244 4.70 7.23 -20.31
CA VAL A 244 5.02 6.16 -21.25
C VAL A 244 4.99 4.79 -20.54
N ALA A 245 5.62 4.69 -19.36
CA ALA A 245 5.60 3.46 -18.56
C ALA A 245 4.17 3.05 -18.17
N LEU A 246 3.32 4.01 -17.80
CA LEU A 246 1.91 3.76 -17.50
C LEU A 246 1.14 3.25 -18.73
N LEU A 247 1.35 3.88 -19.89
CA LEU A 247 0.73 3.42 -21.14
C LEU A 247 1.18 2.00 -21.50
N VAL A 248 2.47 1.70 -21.36
CA VAL A 248 2.98 0.35 -21.58
C VAL A 248 2.29 -0.67 -20.67
N LEU A 249 2.12 -0.36 -19.38
CA LEU A 249 1.43 -1.24 -18.44
C LEU A 249 -0.06 -1.43 -18.77
N LEU A 250 -0.72 -0.39 -19.29
CA LEU A 250 -2.14 -0.45 -19.67
C LEU A 250 -2.39 -1.31 -20.91
N PHE A 251 -1.48 -1.25 -21.90
CA PHE A 251 -1.65 -1.92 -23.18
C PHE A 251 -0.90 -3.25 -23.29
N LYS A 252 0.21 -3.40 -22.55
CA LYS A 252 1.04 -4.61 -22.57
C LYS A 252 1.23 -5.11 -21.12
N ARG A 253 1.02 -6.41 -20.92
CA ARG A 253 1.29 -7.06 -19.62
C ARG A 253 2.81 -7.29 -19.46
N VAL A 254 3.54 -6.21 -19.15
CA VAL A 254 4.97 -6.27 -18.88
C VAL A 254 5.19 -6.45 -17.39
N GLU A 255 6.11 -7.31 -16.99
CA GLU A 255 6.46 -7.46 -15.59
C GLU A 255 7.09 -6.18 -15.05
N PRO A 256 6.72 -5.73 -13.83
CA PRO A 256 7.21 -4.49 -13.22
C PRO A 256 8.75 -4.38 -13.18
N ILE A 257 9.46 -5.50 -13.06
CA ILE A 257 10.92 -5.53 -12.98
C ILE A 257 11.58 -4.94 -14.24
N PHE A 258 11.06 -5.25 -15.44
CA PHE A 258 11.64 -4.72 -16.68
C PHE A 258 11.45 -3.21 -16.80
N LEU A 259 10.33 -2.69 -16.31
CA LEU A 259 10.09 -1.24 -16.28
C LEU A 259 11.00 -0.54 -15.26
N ILE A 260 11.23 -1.15 -14.09
CA ILE A 260 12.17 -0.62 -13.10
C ILE A 260 13.58 -0.55 -13.70
N LEU A 261 14.03 -1.62 -14.36
CA LEU A 261 15.34 -1.63 -15.05
C LEU A 261 15.41 -0.56 -16.15
N SER A 262 14.34 -0.38 -16.94
CA SER A 262 14.30 0.69 -17.94
C SER A 262 14.36 2.08 -17.32
N GLY A 263 13.78 2.28 -16.13
CA GLY A 263 13.88 3.52 -15.36
C GLY A 263 15.30 3.82 -14.89
N VAL A 264 16.06 2.79 -14.50
CA VAL A 264 17.49 2.92 -14.19
C VAL A 264 18.26 3.39 -15.41
N VAL A 265 18.11 2.68 -16.55
CA VAL A 265 18.81 3.03 -17.79
C VAL A 265 18.46 4.45 -18.25
N PHE A 266 17.17 4.79 -18.25
CA PHE A 266 16.70 6.12 -18.62
C PHE A 266 17.34 7.21 -17.75
N SER A 267 17.42 6.98 -16.45
CA SER A 267 18.00 7.94 -15.51
C SER A 267 19.51 8.14 -15.70
N LEU A 268 20.23 7.08 -16.12
CA LEU A 268 21.67 7.17 -16.43
C LEU A 268 21.96 7.92 -17.75
N ILE A 269 20.97 7.96 -18.68
CA ILE A 269 21.13 8.65 -19.96
C ILE A 269 20.85 10.16 -19.83
N ILE A 270 19.87 10.52 -18.99
CA ILE A 270 19.39 11.92 -18.89
C ILE A 270 20.18 12.76 -17.87
N GLY A 271 20.80 12.13 -16.94
CA GLY A 271 21.52 12.86 -15.93
C GLY A 271 22.97 12.76 -15.98
#